data_10ab99718c4ac82099e1d511f6fb2147
#
_entry.id   10ab99718c4ac82099e1d511f6fb2147
#
_cell.length_a   1.000
_cell.length_b   1.000
_cell.length_c   1.000
_cell.angle_alpha   90.00
_cell.angle_beta   90.00
_cell.angle_gamma   90.00
#
_symmetry.space_group_name_H-M   'P 1'
#
loop_
_entity.id
_entity.type
_entity.pdbx_description
1 polymer ?
#
loop_
_entity_poly.entity_id
_entity_poly.type
_entity_poly.pdbx_seq_one_letter_code
_entity_poly.pdbx_strand_id
1 'polypeptide(L)'
;MFKGSMPALVTPFNNGELDLKTLKHLVDWQISEGSTGLVPVGTTGESPTLSHEEHETVIEEVVKTAAGRVPVIAGAGSNNTVEAVRFVQFAEKVGADAALVVTPYYNKPTQRGLIAHFEALHAAADIPIIIYNIPGRSVIDMTPATMGELAKLPRIVGVKDATGDLARVSQQRANCGADFCQLSGEDATALGFNAHGGVGCISVTANVAPKLCAEFQQATLAGDYAKALEYQDKLMPLHEAIFIEPGLVGAKYALSKLGLCSTEVRSPLTELEDSTKDAIEAAMAHAGLI
;
A
#
# COMPACT_ATOMS: atom_id res chain seq x y z
N MET A 1 -1.36 -16.59 1.38
CA MET A 1 -0.30 -15.67 0.97
C MET A 1 -0.96 -14.47 0.30
N PHE A 2 -0.43 -13.27 0.47
CA PHE A 2 -1.00 -12.00 0.00
C PHE A 2 -0.89 -11.91 -1.53
N LYS A 3 -1.99 -11.62 -2.23
CA LYS A 3 -2.04 -11.50 -3.69
C LYS A 3 -3.27 -10.73 -4.17
N GLY A 4 -3.23 -10.23 -5.39
CA GLY A 4 -4.36 -9.51 -6.01
C GLY A 4 -4.35 -8.01 -5.72
N SER A 5 -5.52 -7.40 -5.58
CA SER A 5 -5.69 -5.96 -5.38
C SER A 5 -5.89 -5.63 -3.90
N MET A 6 -5.01 -4.81 -3.35
CA MET A 6 -5.03 -4.40 -1.95
C MET A 6 -4.90 -2.87 -1.87
N PRO A 7 -5.94 -2.12 -1.46
CA PRO A 7 -5.82 -0.68 -1.33
C PRO A 7 -4.87 -0.32 -0.19
N ALA A 8 -3.94 0.61 -0.47
CA ALA A 8 -3.28 1.40 0.56
C ALA A 8 -4.31 2.41 1.08
N LEU A 9 -5.07 2.05 2.11
CA LEU A 9 -6.24 2.79 2.55
C LEU A 9 -5.90 4.23 2.93
N VAL A 10 -6.75 5.17 2.52
CA VAL A 10 -6.76 6.52 3.10
C VAL A 10 -7.27 6.47 4.54
N THR A 11 -6.84 7.42 5.36
CA THR A 11 -7.39 7.65 6.70
C THR A 11 -8.37 8.83 6.63
N PRO A 12 -9.68 8.61 6.77
CA PRO A 12 -10.66 9.70 6.77
C PRO A 12 -10.55 10.57 8.00
N PHE A 13 -10.72 11.88 7.81
CA PHE A 13 -10.81 12.87 8.89
C PHE A 13 -12.11 13.65 8.80
N ASN A 14 -12.56 14.16 9.94
CA ASN A 14 -13.68 15.08 10.08
C ASN A 14 -13.38 16.10 11.17
N ASN A 15 -13.22 17.37 10.79
CA ASN A 15 -12.83 18.48 11.69
C ASN A 15 -11.53 18.20 12.48
N GLY A 16 -10.51 17.65 11.82
CA GLY A 16 -9.20 17.33 12.39
C GLY A 16 -9.09 15.99 13.09
N GLU A 17 -10.21 15.36 13.40
CA GLU A 17 -10.29 14.10 14.14
C GLU A 17 -10.45 12.90 13.18
N LEU A 18 -10.10 11.69 13.64
CA LEU A 18 -10.33 10.46 12.88
C LEU A 18 -11.83 10.23 12.64
N ASP A 19 -12.24 10.05 11.40
CA ASP A 19 -13.59 9.62 11.05
C ASP A 19 -13.67 8.09 10.96
N LEU A 20 -13.78 7.45 12.11
CA LEU A 20 -13.87 5.98 12.19
C LEU A 20 -15.15 5.43 11.56
N LYS A 21 -16.22 6.23 11.48
CA LYS A 21 -17.45 5.79 10.82
C LYS A 21 -17.23 5.66 9.31
N THR A 22 -16.64 6.66 8.71
CA THR A 22 -16.28 6.63 7.28
C THR A 22 -15.23 5.56 7.01
N LEU A 23 -14.23 5.38 7.90
CA LEU A 23 -13.23 4.31 7.76
C LEU A 23 -13.87 2.93 7.69
N LYS A 24 -14.81 2.60 8.59
CA LYS A 24 -15.57 1.33 8.56
C LYS A 24 -16.32 1.14 7.26
N HIS A 25 -16.99 2.19 6.81
CA HIS A 25 -17.73 2.14 5.54
C HIS A 25 -16.78 1.87 4.35
N LEU A 26 -15.63 2.52 4.30
CA LEU A 26 -14.62 2.28 3.27
C LEU A 26 -14.08 0.84 3.31
N VAL A 27 -13.84 0.28 4.49
CA VAL A 27 -13.42 -1.13 4.65
C VAL A 27 -14.47 -2.07 4.07
N ASP A 28 -15.73 -1.91 4.45
CA ASP A 28 -16.81 -2.76 3.96
C ASP A 28 -17.00 -2.62 2.45
N TRP A 29 -16.97 -1.40 1.93
CA TRP A 29 -17.07 -1.12 0.51
C TRP A 29 -15.92 -1.75 -0.28
N GLN A 30 -14.67 -1.60 0.17
CA GLN A 30 -13.51 -2.20 -0.48
C GLN A 30 -13.63 -3.72 -0.59
N ILE A 31 -14.06 -4.37 0.49
CA ILE A 31 -14.27 -5.83 0.50
C ILE A 31 -15.39 -6.23 -0.47
N SER A 32 -16.52 -5.51 -0.46
CA SER A 32 -17.65 -5.80 -1.34
C SER A 32 -17.33 -5.62 -2.83
N GLU A 33 -16.40 -4.71 -3.15
CA GLU A 33 -15.95 -4.44 -4.52
C GLU A 33 -14.81 -5.38 -4.97
N GLY A 34 -14.37 -6.32 -4.14
CA GLY A 34 -13.45 -7.38 -4.53
C GLY A 34 -11.98 -7.16 -4.15
N SER A 35 -11.67 -6.19 -3.28
CA SER A 35 -10.33 -6.08 -2.70
C SER A 35 -9.96 -7.35 -1.94
N THR A 36 -8.74 -7.86 -2.18
CA THR A 36 -8.26 -9.15 -1.66
C THR A 36 -7.41 -9.01 -0.39
N GLY A 37 -7.26 -7.82 0.12
CA GLY A 37 -6.59 -7.45 1.36
C GLY A 37 -6.70 -5.96 1.59
N LEU A 38 -6.34 -5.48 2.77
CA LEU A 38 -6.42 -4.07 3.17
C LEU A 38 -5.12 -3.63 3.80
N VAL A 39 -4.66 -2.41 3.47
CA VAL A 39 -3.41 -1.88 3.99
C VAL A 39 -3.64 -0.52 4.67
N PRO A 40 -4.05 -0.50 5.95
CA PRO A 40 -4.19 0.74 6.72
C PRO A 40 -2.85 1.36 7.07
N VAL A 41 -2.85 2.64 7.35
CA VAL A 41 -1.75 3.48 7.87
C VAL A 41 -0.41 3.33 7.14
N GLY A 42 -0.46 3.04 5.84
CA GLY A 42 0.68 3.25 4.95
C GLY A 42 0.88 4.74 4.65
N THR A 43 1.71 5.05 3.65
CA THR A 43 1.92 6.44 3.19
C THR A 43 0.60 7.13 2.81
N THR A 44 -0.27 6.40 2.10
CA THR A 44 -1.59 6.89 1.67
C THR A 44 -2.55 7.11 2.86
N GLY A 45 -2.34 6.40 3.96
CA GLY A 45 -3.09 6.55 5.21
C GLY A 45 -2.57 7.68 6.11
N GLU A 46 -1.72 8.57 5.60
CA GLU A 46 -1.18 9.72 6.34
C GLU A 46 -0.42 9.36 7.63
N SER A 47 0.23 8.19 7.66
CA SER A 47 0.95 7.71 8.84
C SER A 47 1.90 8.73 9.50
N PRO A 48 2.62 9.63 8.76
CA PRO A 48 3.51 10.61 9.39
C PRO A 48 2.82 11.70 10.22
N THR A 49 1.51 11.92 10.04
CA THR A 49 0.73 12.97 10.70
C THR A 49 -0.28 12.43 11.72
N LEU A 50 -0.30 11.12 11.90
CA LEU A 50 -1.05 10.46 12.98
C LEU A 50 -0.22 10.45 14.27
N SER A 51 -0.86 10.66 15.42
CA SER A 51 -0.24 10.27 16.69
C SER A 51 -0.07 8.75 16.76
N HIS A 52 0.75 8.25 17.67
CA HIS A 52 0.87 6.80 17.86
C HIS A 52 -0.46 6.14 18.22
N GLU A 53 -1.26 6.81 19.05
CA GLU A 53 -2.58 6.36 19.47
C GLU A 53 -3.57 6.32 18.30
N GLU A 54 -3.55 7.32 17.44
CA GLU A 54 -4.37 7.36 16.23
C GLU A 54 -3.96 6.26 15.25
N HIS A 55 -2.65 6.07 15.04
CA HIS A 55 -2.08 5.02 14.20
C HIS A 55 -2.56 3.64 14.66
N GLU A 56 -2.44 3.36 15.95
CA GLU A 56 -2.89 2.13 16.60
C GLU A 56 -4.42 1.96 16.48
N THR A 57 -5.19 3.03 16.71
CA THR A 57 -6.65 3.03 16.59
C THR A 57 -7.12 2.67 15.18
N VAL A 58 -6.50 3.24 14.14
CA VAL A 58 -6.86 2.94 12.75
C VAL A 58 -6.60 1.48 12.40
N ILE A 59 -5.45 0.93 12.80
CA ILE A 59 -5.14 -0.50 12.57
C ILE A 59 -6.19 -1.39 13.26
N GLU A 60 -6.42 -1.16 14.55
CA GLU A 60 -7.38 -1.95 15.33
C GLU A 60 -8.79 -1.90 14.72
N GLU A 61 -9.24 -0.73 14.29
CA GLU A 61 -10.57 -0.57 13.70
C GLU A 61 -10.70 -1.27 12.34
N VAL A 62 -9.65 -1.21 11.50
CA VAL A 62 -9.64 -1.92 10.20
C VAL A 62 -9.64 -3.44 10.43
N VAL A 63 -8.83 -3.96 11.36
CA VAL A 63 -8.81 -5.39 11.70
C VAL A 63 -10.19 -5.85 12.20
N LYS A 64 -10.80 -5.10 13.15
CA LYS A 64 -12.13 -5.41 13.67
C LYS A 64 -13.19 -5.40 12.58
N THR A 65 -13.17 -4.39 11.71
CA THR A 65 -14.17 -4.24 10.66
C THR A 65 -13.98 -5.28 9.56
N ALA A 66 -12.74 -5.59 9.17
CA ALA A 66 -12.45 -6.65 8.20
C ALA A 66 -12.94 -8.01 8.69
N ALA A 67 -12.87 -8.27 10.01
CA ALA A 67 -13.40 -9.47 10.68
C ALA A 67 -12.98 -10.78 9.98
N GLY A 68 -11.74 -10.85 9.49
CA GLY A 68 -11.18 -12.03 8.81
C GLY A 68 -11.73 -12.28 7.39
N ARG A 69 -12.55 -11.40 6.83
CA ARG A 69 -13.06 -11.53 5.45
C ARG A 69 -11.96 -11.41 4.40
N VAL A 70 -10.98 -10.57 4.65
CA VAL A 70 -9.75 -10.41 3.87
C VAL A 70 -8.59 -10.12 4.82
N PRO A 71 -7.33 -10.43 4.45
CA PRO A 71 -6.18 -10.12 5.28
C PRO A 71 -5.95 -8.61 5.43
N VAL A 72 -5.47 -8.22 6.60
CA VAL A 72 -5.06 -6.85 6.92
C VAL A 72 -3.54 -6.81 7.09
N ILE A 73 -2.88 -5.99 6.26
CA ILE A 73 -1.44 -5.76 6.28
C ILE A 73 -1.20 -4.38 6.89
N ALA A 74 -0.90 -4.32 8.18
CA ALA A 74 -0.78 -3.07 8.91
C ALA A 74 0.49 -2.30 8.54
N GLY A 75 0.40 -1.02 8.19
CA GLY A 75 1.56 -0.15 8.08
C GLY A 75 2.24 0.00 9.44
N ALA A 76 3.51 -0.42 9.53
CA ALA A 76 4.25 -0.47 10.79
C ALA A 76 5.71 0.03 10.66
N GLY A 77 6.02 0.74 9.57
CA GLY A 77 7.35 1.25 9.31
C GLY A 77 7.63 2.60 9.98
N SER A 78 8.87 2.79 10.40
CA SER A 78 9.40 4.06 10.88
C SER A 78 10.90 4.15 10.55
N ASN A 79 11.44 5.37 10.51
CA ASN A 79 12.88 5.59 10.44
C ASN A 79 13.58 5.47 11.81
N ASN A 80 12.82 5.20 12.88
CA ASN A 80 13.27 4.86 14.21
C ASN A 80 12.94 3.38 14.48
N THR A 81 13.97 2.54 14.64
CA THR A 81 13.78 1.09 14.86
C THR A 81 12.94 0.78 16.08
N VAL A 82 13.07 1.54 17.18
CA VAL A 82 12.30 1.33 18.42
C VAL A 82 10.80 1.58 18.18
N GLU A 83 10.48 2.61 17.42
CA GLU A 83 9.10 2.94 17.04
C GLU A 83 8.51 1.88 16.10
N ALA A 84 9.28 1.45 15.08
CA ALA A 84 8.86 0.38 14.17
C ALA A 84 8.60 -0.94 14.92
N VAL A 85 9.43 -1.29 15.92
CA VAL A 85 9.20 -2.44 16.81
C VAL A 85 7.87 -2.32 17.55
N ARG A 86 7.57 -1.15 18.12
CA ARG A 86 6.28 -0.89 18.79
C ARG A 86 5.09 -1.15 17.85
N PHE A 87 5.16 -0.61 16.63
CA PHE A 87 4.07 -0.75 15.66
C PHE A 87 3.89 -2.19 15.18
N VAL A 88 4.98 -2.93 14.95
CA VAL A 88 4.91 -4.35 14.56
C VAL A 88 4.30 -5.19 15.68
N GLN A 89 4.73 -4.98 16.94
CA GLN A 89 4.15 -5.65 18.11
C GLN A 89 2.67 -5.31 18.31
N PHE A 90 2.28 -4.05 18.06
CA PHE A 90 0.88 -3.67 18.14
C PHE A 90 0.04 -4.33 17.05
N ALA A 91 0.54 -4.35 15.79
CA ALA A 91 -0.14 -5.03 14.68
C ALA A 91 -0.40 -6.51 14.99
N GLU A 92 0.60 -7.21 15.53
CA GLU A 92 0.44 -8.60 16.00
C GLU A 92 -0.62 -8.71 17.09
N LYS A 93 -0.54 -7.87 18.12
CA LYS A 93 -1.45 -7.87 19.28
C LYS A 93 -2.91 -7.73 18.88
N VAL A 94 -3.22 -6.92 17.88
CA VAL A 94 -4.60 -6.68 17.41
C VAL A 94 -5.06 -7.66 16.35
N GLY A 95 -4.20 -8.59 15.93
CA GLY A 95 -4.53 -9.66 14.99
C GLY A 95 -4.47 -9.26 13.52
N ALA A 96 -3.60 -8.32 13.15
CA ALA A 96 -3.26 -8.10 11.74
C ALA A 96 -2.54 -9.34 11.17
N ASP A 97 -2.71 -9.60 9.86
CA ASP A 97 -2.15 -10.78 9.19
C ASP A 97 -0.69 -10.58 8.76
N ALA A 98 -0.25 -9.34 8.60
CA ALA A 98 1.14 -8.96 8.33
C ALA A 98 1.41 -7.50 8.71
N ALA A 99 2.69 -7.17 8.84
CA ALA A 99 3.19 -5.81 8.95
C ALA A 99 3.86 -5.35 7.64
N LEU A 100 3.47 -4.20 7.12
CA LEU A 100 4.15 -3.52 6.01
C LEU A 100 5.15 -2.52 6.58
N VAL A 101 6.43 -2.75 6.36
CA VAL A 101 7.49 -1.94 6.95
C VAL A 101 8.29 -1.23 5.87
N VAL A 102 8.12 0.10 5.77
CA VAL A 102 8.92 0.93 4.88
C VAL A 102 10.36 0.98 5.37
N THR A 103 11.32 0.96 4.43
CA THR A 103 12.74 1.18 4.76
C THR A 103 12.91 2.53 5.46
N PRO A 104 13.79 2.63 6.50
CA PRO A 104 14.04 3.89 7.18
C PRO A 104 14.35 5.01 6.20
N TYR A 105 13.56 6.08 6.27
CA TYR A 105 13.64 7.26 5.42
C TYR A 105 14.37 8.41 6.12
N TYR A 106 14.88 9.37 5.36
CA TYR A 106 15.55 10.57 5.84
C TYR A 106 16.96 10.34 6.45
N ASN A 107 17.12 9.46 7.44
CA ASN A 107 18.40 9.19 8.14
C ASN A 107 19.36 8.26 7.38
N LYS A 108 18.97 7.74 6.20
CA LYS A 108 19.82 7.05 5.21
C LYS A 108 20.72 5.95 5.79
N PRO A 109 20.20 4.89 6.40
CA PRO A 109 21.02 3.79 6.85
C PRO A 109 21.72 3.10 5.66
N THR A 110 22.88 2.49 5.94
CA THR A 110 23.55 1.60 4.98
C THR A 110 22.78 0.29 4.82
N GLN A 111 23.14 -0.55 3.83
CA GLN A 111 22.54 -1.88 3.69
C GLN A 111 22.68 -2.73 4.97
N ARG A 112 23.80 -2.64 5.68
CA ARG A 112 23.97 -3.28 7.01
C ARG A 112 23.00 -2.72 8.06
N GLY A 113 22.75 -1.42 8.02
CA GLY A 113 21.77 -0.78 8.91
C GLY A 113 20.33 -1.23 8.59
N LEU A 114 20.01 -1.43 7.30
CA LEU A 114 18.73 -2.01 6.90
C LEU A 114 18.58 -3.44 7.42
N ILE A 115 19.61 -4.28 7.28
CA ILE A 115 19.61 -5.65 7.82
C ILE A 115 19.35 -5.61 9.32
N ALA A 116 20.12 -4.84 10.09
CA ALA A 116 19.96 -4.75 11.54
C ALA A 116 18.57 -4.25 11.96
N HIS A 117 17.99 -3.30 11.20
CA HIS A 117 16.63 -2.82 11.43
C HIS A 117 15.60 -3.93 11.29
N PHE A 118 15.60 -4.66 10.18
CA PHE A 118 14.64 -5.75 9.94
C PHE A 118 14.88 -6.98 10.82
N GLU A 119 16.14 -7.28 11.22
CA GLU A 119 16.45 -8.30 12.21
C GLU A 119 15.83 -7.97 13.58
N ALA A 120 15.90 -6.71 14.00
CA ALA A 120 15.26 -6.26 15.24
C ALA A 120 13.74 -6.42 15.20
N LEU A 121 13.10 -6.08 14.07
CA LEU A 121 11.65 -6.27 13.89
C LEU A 121 11.28 -7.76 13.90
N HIS A 122 12.05 -8.58 13.17
CA HIS A 122 11.87 -10.03 13.15
C HIS A 122 12.00 -10.66 14.54
N ALA A 123 12.92 -10.18 15.37
CA ALA A 123 13.12 -10.68 16.73
C ALA A 123 12.03 -10.23 17.72
N ALA A 124 11.31 -9.13 17.41
CA ALA A 124 10.38 -8.49 18.33
C ALA A 124 8.95 -9.02 18.28
N ALA A 125 8.54 -9.70 17.20
CA ALA A 125 7.17 -10.17 17.00
C ALA A 125 7.12 -11.40 16.07
N ASP A 126 6.05 -12.19 16.15
CA ASP A 126 5.88 -13.39 15.32
C ASP A 126 5.02 -13.17 14.07
N ILE A 127 4.62 -11.93 13.80
CA ILE A 127 3.85 -11.54 12.62
C ILE A 127 4.69 -11.58 11.34
N PRO A 128 4.15 -12.00 10.18
CA PRO A 128 4.80 -11.86 8.89
C PRO A 128 5.12 -10.39 8.56
N ILE A 129 6.29 -10.13 8.00
CA ILE A 129 6.76 -8.80 7.62
C ILE A 129 6.92 -8.72 6.10
N ILE A 130 6.33 -7.70 5.50
CA ILE A 130 6.52 -7.31 4.10
C ILE A 130 7.38 -6.05 4.07
N ILE A 131 8.54 -6.13 3.45
CA ILE A 131 9.43 -4.99 3.24
C ILE A 131 8.75 -4.00 2.29
N TYR A 132 8.77 -2.70 2.59
CA TYR A 132 8.33 -1.67 1.65
C TYR A 132 9.54 -0.87 1.16
N ASN A 133 9.91 -1.07 -0.10
CA ASN A 133 11.02 -0.38 -0.73
C ASN A 133 10.51 0.69 -1.70
N ILE A 134 10.73 1.96 -1.35
CA ILE A 134 10.27 3.13 -2.10
C ILE A 134 11.37 4.21 -2.15
N PRO A 135 12.41 4.03 -2.96
CA PRO A 135 13.55 4.96 -2.99
C PRO A 135 13.19 6.38 -3.39
N GLY A 136 12.12 6.59 -4.16
CA GLY A 136 11.60 7.92 -4.49
C GLY A 136 11.16 8.75 -3.27
N ARG A 137 10.84 8.10 -2.14
CA ARG A 137 10.45 8.77 -0.88
C ARG A 137 11.47 8.57 0.24
N SER A 138 12.01 7.37 0.38
CA SER A 138 12.98 7.04 1.44
C SER A 138 14.40 7.51 1.14
N VAL A 139 14.70 7.84 -0.12
CA VAL A 139 16.03 8.21 -0.65
C VAL A 139 17.02 7.05 -0.66
N ILE A 140 16.77 6.00 0.12
CA ILE A 140 17.58 4.78 0.12
C ILE A 140 16.86 3.68 -0.66
N ASP A 141 17.64 2.82 -1.29
CA ASP A 141 17.17 1.65 -2.02
C ASP A 141 17.76 0.39 -1.39
N MET A 142 16.90 -0.51 -0.92
CA MET A 142 17.34 -1.83 -0.47
C MET A 142 17.64 -2.70 -1.70
N THR A 143 18.88 -3.15 -1.81
CA THR A 143 19.30 -3.99 -2.95
C THR A 143 18.62 -5.37 -2.92
N PRO A 144 18.44 -6.05 -4.08
CA PRO A 144 17.97 -7.43 -4.12
C PRO A 144 18.83 -8.38 -3.30
N ALA A 145 20.15 -8.16 -3.24
CA ALA A 145 21.06 -8.95 -2.42
C ALA A 145 20.76 -8.79 -0.91
N THR A 146 20.53 -7.56 -0.46
CA THR A 146 20.12 -7.28 0.93
C THR A 146 18.77 -7.93 1.25
N MET A 147 17.80 -7.87 0.33
CA MET A 147 16.53 -8.58 0.50
C MET A 147 16.75 -10.10 0.60
N GLY A 148 17.67 -10.66 -0.19
CA GLY A 148 18.03 -12.08 -0.13
C GLY A 148 18.60 -12.51 1.21
N GLU A 149 19.39 -11.65 1.88
CA GLU A 149 19.84 -11.92 3.25
C GLU A 149 18.67 -11.92 4.24
N LEU A 150 17.77 -10.93 4.13
CA LEU A 150 16.61 -10.82 4.99
C LEU A 150 15.58 -11.93 4.75
N ALA A 151 15.41 -12.39 3.52
CA ALA A 151 14.50 -13.49 3.17
C ALA A 151 14.89 -14.85 3.81
N LYS A 152 16.09 -14.98 4.37
CA LYS A 152 16.50 -16.13 5.20
C LYS A 152 15.78 -16.14 6.55
N LEU A 153 15.26 -15.00 7.00
CA LEU A 153 14.49 -14.87 8.22
C LEU A 153 13.03 -15.28 7.94
N PRO A 154 12.49 -16.29 8.65
CA PRO A 154 11.23 -16.93 8.27
C PRO A 154 10.00 -16.00 8.28
N ARG A 155 10.04 -14.85 8.98
CA ARG A 155 8.96 -13.88 9.01
C ARG A 155 9.08 -12.76 7.97
N ILE A 156 10.22 -12.65 7.29
CA ILE A 156 10.36 -11.74 6.14
C ILE A 156 9.83 -12.46 4.90
N VAL A 157 8.55 -12.22 4.57
CA VAL A 157 7.81 -13.04 3.61
C VAL A 157 7.67 -12.43 2.23
N GLY A 158 8.00 -11.15 2.07
CA GLY A 158 7.80 -10.48 0.79
C GLY A 158 8.24 -9.02 0.75
N VAL A 159 7.97 -8.41 -0.39
CA VAL A 159 8.23 -7.00 -0.65
C VAL A 159 7.04 -6.33 -1.34
N LYS A 160 6.73 -5.10 -0.94
CA LYS A 160 6.07 -4.09 -1.76
C LYS A 160 7.16 -3.29 -2.46
N ASP A 161 7.30 -3.48 -3.76
CA ASP A 161 8.30 -2.77 -4.56
C ASP A 161 7.67 -1.58 -5.28
N ALA A 162 8.13 -0.37 -4.95
CA ALA A 162 7.72 0.88 -5.56
C ALA A 162 8.91 1.59 -6.22
N THR A 163 9.80 0.83 -6.85
CA THR A 163 10.93 1.37 -7.62
C THR A 163 10.57 1.72 -9.05
N GLY A 164 9.51 1.09 -9.61
CA GLY A 164 9.18 1.15 -11.04
C GLY A 164 10.12 0.33 -11.93
N ASP A 165 11.16 -0.28 -11.39
CA ASP A 165 12.11 -1.12 -12.13
C ASP A 165 11.63 -2.58 -12.21
N LEU A 166 11.08 -2.97 -13.34
CA LEU A 166 10.54 -4.31 -13.57
C LEU A 166 11.61 -5.42 -13.54
N ALA A 167 12.87 -5.11 -13.82
CA ALA A 167 13.96 -6.09 -13.76
C ALA A 167 14.17 -6.61 -12.32
N ARG A 168 13.83 -5.81 -11.32
CA ARG A 168 13.96 -6.17 -9.91
C ARG A 168 13.12 -7.39 -9.53
N VAL A 169 11.98 -7.60 -10.15
CA VAL A 169 11.13 -8.77 -9.86
C VAL A 169 11.90 -10.07 -10.09
N SER A 170 12.63 -10.17 -11.19
CA SER A 170 13.48 -11.32 -11.49
C SER A 170 14.72 -11.40 -10.58
N GLN A 171 15.35 -10.25 -10.28
CA GLN A 171 16.50 -10.18 -9.37
C GLN A 171 16.11 -10.57 -7.94
N GLN A 172 14.98 -10.11 -7.46
CA GLN A 172 14.44 -10.45 -6.13
C GLN A 172 14.11 -11.94 -6.06
N ARG A 173 13.46 -12.50 -7.07
CA ARG A 173 13.18 -13.94 -7.12
C ARG A 173 14.47 -14.79 -7.11
N ALA A 174 15.51 -14.36 -7.81
CA ALA A 174 16.80 -15.05 -7.81
C ALA A 174 17.51 -14.99 -6.46
N ASN A 175 17.35 -13.90 -5.69
CA ASN A 175 18.00 -13.73 -4.39
C ASN A 175 17.17 -14.27 -3.21
N CYS A 176 15.83 -14.11 -3.27
CA CYS A 176 14.93 -14.41 -2.14
C CYS A 176 14.20 -15.76 -2.28
N GLY A 177 14.25 -16.38 -3.48
CA GLY A 177 13.51 -17.60 -3.77
C GLY A 177 12.15 -17.38 -4.45
N ALA A 178 11.57 -18.44 -4.99
CA ALA A 178 10.35 -18.41 -5.78
C ALA A 178 9.09 -18.10 -4.95
N ASP A 179 9.11 -18.44 -3.66
CA ASP A 179 7.97 -18.27 -2.75
C ASP A 179 7.93 -16.87 -2.09
N PHE A 180 8.95 -16.04 -2.33
CA PHE A 180 8.99 -14.68 -1.79
C PHE A 180 7.89 -13.84 -2.44
N CYS A 181 6.97 -13.31 -1.61
CA CYS A 181 5.81 -12.56 -2.07
C CYS A 181 6.23 -11.21 -2.66
N GLN A 182 5.99 -10.98 -3.94
CA GLN A 182 6.34 -9.73 -4.61
C GLN A 182 5.08 -8.99 -5.03
N LEU A 183 4.84 -7.83 -4.41
CA LEU A 183 3.70 -6.96 -4.65
C LEU A 183 4.18 -5.65 -5.27
N SER A 184 3.53 -5.22 -6.36
CA SER A 184 3.77 -3.89 -6.91
C SER A 184 3.31 -2.82 -5.91
N GLY A 185 4.10 -1.78 -5.75
CA GLY A 185 3.72 -0.55 -5.05
C GLY A 185 3.39 0.60 -6.01
N GLU A 186 3.31 0.30 -7.32
CA GLU A 186 3.14 1.25 -8.41
C GLU A 186 2.01 0.78 -9.33
N ASP A 187 0.90 1.50 -9.35
CA ASP A 187 -0.29 1.14 -10.13
C ASP A 187 0.00 1.12 -11.65
N ALA A 188 0.68 2.13 -12.15
CA ALA A 188 0.94 2.31 -13.58
C ALA A 188 1.80 1.21 -14.19
N THR A 189 2.68 0.57 -13.41
CA THR A 189 3.58 -0.49 -13.88
C THR A 189 3.17 -1.90 -13.44
N ALA A 190 2.03 -2.04 -12.74
CA ALA A 190 1.60 -3.31 -12.14
C ALA A 190 1.38 -4.43 -13.16
N LEU A 191 0.92 -4.12 -14.38
CA LEU A 191 0.79 -5.11 -15.47
C LEU A 191 2.15 -5.77 -15.79
N GLY A 192 3.16 -4.95 -16.04
CA GLY A 192 4.52 -5.44 -16.32
C GLY A 192 5.14 -6.15 -15.12
N PHE A 193 4.91 -5.64 -13.92
CA PHE A 193 5.38 -6.25 -12.67
C PHE A 193 4.83 -7.67 -12.49
N ASN A 194 3.53 -7.87 -12.71
CA ASN A 194 2.89 -9.18 -12.61
C ASN A 194 3.33 -10.11 -13.75
N ALA A 195 3.56 -9.58 -14.97
CA ALA A 195 4.12 -10.37 -16.07
C ALA A 195 5.53 -10.91 -15.77
N HIS A 196 6.32 -10.24 -14.93
CA HIS A 196 7.61 -10.73 -14.44
C HIS A 196 7.49 -11.70 -13.24
N GLY A 197 6.27 -11.99 -12.79
CA GLY A 197 6.00 -12.94 -11.70
C GLY A 197 5.64 -12.30 -10.37
N GLY A 198 5.28 -11.01 -10.35
CA GLY A 198 4.58 -10.39 -9.23
C GLY A 198 3.19 -11.00 -9.04
N VAL A 199 2.64 -10.88 -7.84
CA VAL A 199 1.39 -11.56 -7.47
C VAL A 199 0.26 -10.59 -7.08
N GLY A 200 0.45 -9.30 -7.25
CA GLY A 200 -0.56 -8.30 -6.90
C GLY A 200 -0.01 -6.89 -6.78
N CYS A 201 -0.87 -5.98 -6.35
CA CYS A 201 -0.53 -4.57 -6.14
C CYS A 201 -1.10 -4.06 -4.82
N ILE A 202 -0.27 -3.37 -4.03
CA ILE A 202 -0.73 -2.49 -2.95
C ILE A 202 -0.93 -1.11 -3.56
N SER A 203 -2.17 -0.82 -3.93
CA SER A 203 -2.60 0.19 -4.87
C SER A 203 -3.11 1.46 -4.19
N VAL A 204 -2.84 2.62 -4.76
CA VAL A 204 -3.51 3.89 -4.39
C VAL A 204 -4.82 4.03 -5.16
N THR A 205 -4.84 3.72 -6.44
CA THR A 205 -6.03 3.79 -7.30
C THR A 205 -7.16 2.88 -6.82
N ALA A 206 -6.84 1.75 -6.19
CA ALA A 206 -7.85 0.86 -5.61
C ALA A 206 -8.68 1.51 -4.49
N ASN A 207 -8.24 2.62 -3.87
CA ASN A 207 -9.12 3.41 -3.00
C ASN A 207 -10.34 3.94 -3.75
N VAL A 208 -10.20 4.27 -5.02
CA VAL A 208 -11.20 4.97 -5.84
C VAL A 208 -11.95 4.01 -6.77
N ALA A 209 -11.25 3.04 -7.36
CA ALA A 209 -11.75 2.09 -8.35
C ALA A 209 -11.49 0.63 -7.94
N PRO A 210 -11.97 0.19 -6.74
CA PRO A 210 -11.63 -1.14 -6.20
C PRO A 210 -12.02 -2.28 -7.13
N LYS A 211 -13.21 -2.23 -7.72
CA LYS A 211 -13.69 -3.28 -8.62
C LYS A 211 -12.81 -3.41 -9.86
N LEU A 212 -12.52 -2.31 -10.54
CA LEU A 212 -11.66 -2.33 -11.74
C LEU A 212 -10.24 -2.83 -11.40
N CYS A 213 -9.67 -2.39 -10.28
CA CYS A 213 -8.36 -2.85 -9.82
C CYS A 213 -8.39 -4.35 -9.43
N ALA A 214 -9.46 -4.83 -8.82
CA ALA A 214 -9.63 -6.24 -8.50
C ALA A 214 -9.73 -7.11 -9.76
N GLU A 215 -10.56 -6.71 -10.73
CA GLU A 215 -10.73 -7.40 -12.02
C GLU A 215 -9.41 -7.41 -12.83
N PHE A 216 -8.67 -6.28 -12.83
CA PHE A 216 -7.34 -6.20 -13.41
C PHE A 216 -6.38 -7.23 -12.79
N GLN A 217 -6.31 -7.28 -11.46
CA GLN A 217 -5.42 -8.21 -10.77
C GLN A 217 -5.85 -9.67 -10.98
N GLN A 218 -7.14 -9.95 -11.02
CA GLN A 218 -7.67 -11.30 -11.34
C GLN A 218 -7.25 -11.74 -12.75
N ALA A 219 -7.33 -10.85 -13.75
CA ALA A 219 -6.90 -11.15 -15.11
C ALA A 219 -5.40 -11.48 -15.17
N THR A 220 -4.54 -10.70 -14.48
CA THR A 220 -3.09 -10.99 -14.43
C THR A 220 -2.78 -12.32 -13.76
N LEU A 221 -3.45 -12.63 -12.64
CA LEU A 221 -3.26 -13.89 -11.90
C LEU A 221 -3.77 -15.12 -12.67
N ALA A 222 -4.75 -14.93 -13.54
CA ALA A 222 -5.23 -15.96 -14.45
C ALA A 222 -4.34 -16.15 -15.70
N GLY A 223 -3.34 -15.26 -15.91
CA GLY A 223 -2.50 -15.24 -17.10
C GLY A 223 -3.17 -14.62 -18.32
N ASP A 224 -4.35 -14.01 -18.16
CA ASP A 224 -5.07 -13.31 -19.24
C ASP A 224 -4.56 -11.87 -19.37
N TYR A 225 -3.37 -11.74 -19.94
CA TYR A 225 -2.73 -10.43 -20.13
C TYR A 225 -3.41 -9.59 -21.21
N ALA A 226 -4.14 -10.19 -22.15
CA ALA A 226 -4.94 -9.43 -23.11
C ALA A 226 -6.07 -8.69 -22.39
N LYS A 227 -6.79 -9.37 -21.50
CA LYS A 227 -7.82 -8.76 -20.66
C LYS A 227 -7.26 -7.77 -19.66
N ALA A 228 -6.13 -8.09 -19.05
CA ALA A 228 -5.46 -7.19 -18.12
C ALA A 228 -5.02 -5.87 -18.79
N LEU A 229 -4.59 -5.91 -20.07
CA LEU A 229 -4.24 -4.72 -20.84
C LEU A 229 -5.46 -3.78 -21.04
N GLU A 230 -6.65 -4.33 -21.28
CA GLU A 230 -7.87 -3.50 -21.39
C GLU A 230 -8.14 -2.72 -20.10
N TYR A 231 -7.95 -3.36 -18.93
CA TYR A 231 -8.07 -2.67 -17.63
C TYR A 231 -6.93 -1.66 -17.40
N GLN A 232 -5.70 -2.02 -17.77
CA GLN A 232 -4.55 -1.12 -17.66
C GLN A 232 -4.78 0.17 -18.44
N ASP A 233 -5.20 0.08 -19.71
CA ASP A 233 -5.47 1.25 -20.58
C ASP A 233 -6.64 2.08 -20.02
N LYS A 234 -7.66 1.41 -19.50
CA LYS A 234 -8.83 2.08 -18.89
C LYS A 234 -8.46 2.83 -17.61
N LEU A 235 -7.56 2.28 -16.80
CA LEU A 235 -7.17 2.84 -15.50
C LEU A 235 -6.00 3.82 -15.59
N MET A 236 -5.20 3.78 -16.67
CA MET A 236 -3.98 4.58 -16.81
C MET A 236 -4.20 6.07 -16.59
N PRO A 237 -5.21 6.73 -17.19
CA PRO A 237 -5.46 8.15 -16.91
C PRO A 237 -5.71 8.45 -15.43
N LEU A 238 -6.38 7.52 -14.71
CA LEU A 238 -6.65 7.68 -13.29
C LEU A 238 -5.39 7.46 -12.44
N HIS A 239 -4.54 6.48 -12.82
CA HIS A 239 -3.24 6.28 -12.19
C HIS A 239 -2.38 7.54 -12.24
N GLU A 240 -2.32 8.19 -13.41
CA GLU A 240 -1.55 9.40 -13.63
C GLU A 240 -2.18 10.62 -12.91
N ALA A 241 -3.48 10.84 -13.05
CA ALA A 241 -4.16 12.00 -12.50
C ALA A 241 -4.09 12.06 -10.96
N ILE A 242 -4.22 10.92 -10.28
CA ILE A 242 -4.13 10.83 -8.82
C ILE A 242 -2.73 11.29 -8.32
N PHE A 243 -1.68 11.12 -9.11
CA PHE A 243 -0.30 11.43 -8.72
C PHE A 243 0.28 12.74 -9.31
N ILE A 244 -0.54 13.58 -9.95
CA ILE A 244 -0.11 14.94 -10.36
C ILE A 244 0.39 15.73 -9.14
N GLU A 245 -0.30 15.59 -8.00
CA GLU A 245 0.09 16.04 -6.68
C GLU A 245 0.22 14.83 -5.73
N PRO A 246 0.45 14.98 -4.41
CA PRO A 246 0.55 13.82 -3.52
C PRO A 246 -0.65 12.88 -3.64
N GLY A 247 -0.42 11.64 -4.07
CA GLY A 247 -1.48 10.72 -4.50
C GLY A 247 -2.58 10.44 -3.46
N LEU A 248 -2.28 10.59 -2.16
CA LEU A 248 -3.30 10.43 -1.12
C LEU A 248 -4.35 11.56 -1.16
N VAL A 249 -3.92 12.78 -1.51
CA VAL A 249 -4.83 13.94 -1.66
C VAL A 249 -5.72 13.72 -2.88
N GLY A 250 -5.14 13.26 -4.00
CA GLY A 250 -5.86 12.87 -5.20
C GLY A 250 -6.89 11.78 -4.93
N ALA A 251 -6.51 10.74 -4.19
CA ALA A 251 -7.41 9.65 -3.83
C ALA A 251 -8.58 10.11 -2.95
N LYS A 252 -8.33 10.96 -1.93
CA LYS A 252 -9.39 11.53 -1.09
C LYS A 252 -10.32 12.43 -1.90
N TYR A 253 -9.77 13.25 -2.80
CA TYR A 253 -10.60 14.07 -3.69
C TYR A 253 -11.52 13.19 -4.56
N ALA A 254 -10.97 12.18 -5.22
CA ALA A 254 -11.76 11.27 -6.02
C ALA A 254 -12.84 10.53 -5.21
N LEU A 255 -12.52 10.08 -3.98
CA LEU A 255 -13.49 9.49 -3.06
C LEU A 255 -14.59 10.48 -2.67
N SER A 256 -14.27 11.78 -2.53
CA SER A 256 -15.27 12.80 -2.22
C SER A 256 -16.26 13.00 -3.37
N LYS A 257 -15.82 12.86 -4.62
CA LYS A 257 -16.71 12.91 -5.79
C LYS A 257 -17.66 11.70 -5.84
N LEU A 258 -17.27 10.57 -5.24
CA LEU A 258 -18.13 9.41 -5.05
C LEU A 258 -19.00 9.51 -3.79
N GLY A 259 -18.86 10.56 -2.98
CA GLY A 259 -19.60 10.74 -1.74
C GLY A 259 -19.15 9.81 -0.60
N LEU A 260 -17.94 9.26 -0.67
CA LEU A 260 -17.44 8.22 0.23
C LEU A 260 -16.49 8.73 1.32
N CYS A 261 -15.84 9.88 1.12
CA CYS A 261 -14.87 10.45 2.07
C CYS A 261 -14.85 11.98 1.96
N SER A 262 -14.42 12.67 3.00
CA SER A 262 -14.09 14.10 2.92
C SER A 262 -12.75 14.28 2.18
N THR A 263 -12.49 15.51 1.70
CA THR A 263 -11.19 15.87 1.11
C THR A 263 -10.14 16.23 2.16
N GLU A 264 -10.51 16.22 3.44
CA GLU A 264 -9.66 16.70 4.53
C GLU A 264 -8.36 15.91 4.64
N VAL A 265 -7.25 16.65 4.64
CA VAL A 265 -5.89 16.14 4.85
C VAL A 265 -5.19 16.95 5.94
N ARG A 266 -4.20 16.36 6.59
CA ARG A 266 -3.41 17.05 7.62
C ARG A 266 -2.18 17.73 7.02
N SER A 267 -1.86 18.92 7.53
CA SER A 267 -0.60 19.59 7.19
C SER A 267 0.60 18.66 7.40
N PRO A 268 1.63 18.71 6.51
CA PRO A 268 1.90 19.78 5.54
C PRO A 268 1.19 19.62 4.18
N LEU A 269 0.29 18.63 4.03
CA LEU A 269 -0.50 18.49 2.82
C LEU A 269 -1.62 19.54 2.77
N THR A 270 -1.99 19.91 1.55
CA THR A 270 -3.00 20.93 1.26
C THR A 270 -4.03 20.38 0.28
N GLU A 271 -5.12 21.11 0.09
CA GLU A 271 -6.06 20.83 -1.00
C GLU A 271 -5.37 20.89 -2.37
N LEU A 272 -5.91 20.15 -3.32
CA LEU A 272 -5.43 20.12 -4.71
C LEU A 272 -5.70 21.45 -5.42
N GLU A 273 -4.84 21.76 -6.37
CA GLU A 273 -5.10 22.81 -7.36
C GLU A 273 -6.31 22.45 -8.23
N ASP A 274 -7.04 23.44 -8.73
CA ASP A 274 -8.24 23.21 -9.53
C ASP A 274 -7.94 22.43 -10.82
N SER A 275 -6.80 22.68 -11.46
CA SER A 275 -6.36 21.93 -12.64
C SER A 275 -6.15 20.43 -12.36
N THR A 276 -5.69 20.09 -11.17
CA THR A 276 -5.53 18.68 -10.74
C THR A 276 -6.89 18.06 -10.47
N LYS A 277 -7.81 18.79 -9.85
CA LYS A 277 -9.21 18.35 -9.64
C LYS A 277 -9.87 18.03 -10.97
N ASP A 278 -9.77 18.93 -11.96
CA ASP A 278 -10.33 18.73 -13.30
C ASP A 278 -9.74 17.49 -14.00
N ALA A 279 -8.42 17.28 -13.89
CA ALA A 279 -7.76 16.11 -14.45
C ALA A 279 -8.25 14.80 -13.81
N ILE A 280 -8.44 14.78 -12.48
CA ILE A 280 -8.97 13.62 -11.77
C ILE A 280 -10.40 13.33 -12.19
N GLU A 281 -11.28 14.35 -12.29
CA GLU A 281 -12.67 14.16 -12.73
C GLU A 281 -12.74 13.62 -14.15
N ALA A 282 -11.95 14.15 -15.07
CA ALA A 282 -11.85 13.65 -16.44
C ALA A 282 -11.40 12.19 -16.48
N ALA A 283 -10.42 11.81 -15.67
CA ALA A 283 -9.92 10.44 -15.58
C ALA A 283 -10.95 9.49 -14.94
N MET A 284 -11.71 9.93 -13.93
CA MET A 284 -12.81 9.18 -13.33
C MET A 284 -13.93 8.93 -14.35
N ALA A 285 -14.30 9.95 -15.14
CA ALA A 285 -15.29 9.80 -16.22
C ALA A 285 -14.80 8.81 -17.30
N HIS A 286 -13.52 8.89 -17.70
CA HIS A 286 -12.91 7.92 -18.62
C HIS A 286 -12.98 6.48 -18.09
N ALA A 287 -12.73 6.29 -16.80
CA ALA A 287 -12.83 4.99 -16.16
C ALA A 287 -14.29 4.52 -15.95
N GLY A 288 -15.29 5.41 -16.15
CA GLY A 288 -16.71 5.12 -15.94
C GLY A 288 -17.12 5.05 -14.46
N LEU A 289 -16.48 5.86 -13.63
CA LEU A 289 -16.75 5.95 -12.19
C LEU A 289 -17.77 7.05 -11.87
N ILE A 290 -17.86 8.07 -12.71
CA ILE A 290 -18.80 9.19 -12.64
C ILE A 290 -19.37 9.47 -14.03
#